data_cb4fa1f840aa212b9d5da91aa2135dad
#
_entry.id   cb4fa1f840aa212b9d5da91aa2135dad
#
_cell.length_a   1.000
_cell.length_b   1.000
_cell.length_c   1.000
_cell.angle_alpha   90.00
_cell.angle_beta   90.00
_cell.angle_gamma   90.00
#
_symmetry.space_group_name_H-M   'P 1'
#
loop_
_entity.id
_entity.type
_entity.pdbx_description
1 polymer ?
#
loop_
_entity_poly.entity_id
_entity_poly.type
_entity_poly.pdbx_seq_one_letter_code
_entity_poly.pdbx_strand_id
1 'polypeptide(L)'
;MLGAITGDVVGSVYEWNNIKHKDFKPLFSQRAFFTDDSVLTVALMDAIDRSVSYDTVMRWYYTQHPHAGYGHRFHHWCKYDTGMAYNSWGNGSAMRTSAVGYAYDTIEEVLEQAKHFASFTHNHPEGIKGAQATSACIFMARKGATKEAIRTYITNQFGYDLNRTIDDIRPDYKFNESCQGTVPEAIVAFLDSTDFEDAIRCAISLGGDSDTLTCITGGIAEAFYGDIPQNIAVQSMHRLTPQMRDVVVKFYDKYRPSEAIRLAHKMAGQFVVAKPVERDDYFHIDQQNFWKTVVKDGDGNILPRKTKDMDYLDDFERRNITKNKDTIMEKLKHLFEL
;
A
#
# COMPACT_ATOMS: atom_id res chain seq x y z
N MET A 1 5.81 5.99 7.36
CA MET A 1 6.05 4.54 7.43
C MET A 1 4.93 3.80 8.17
N LEU A 2 4.83 3.91 9.49
CA LEU A 2 3.67 3.34 10.20
C LEU A 2 2.37 4.06 9.83
N GLY A 3 2.44 5.34 9.45
CA GLY A 3 1.29 6.09 8.95
C GLY A 3 0.70 5.51 7.66
N ALA A 4 1.54 5.03 6.74
CA ALA A 4 1.10 4.32 5.56
C ALA A 4 0.36 3.02 5.94
N ILE A 5 0.97 2.22 6.82
CA ILE A 5 0.35 1.00 7.37
C ILE A 5 -0.96 1.31 8.10
N THR A 6 -1.00 2.40 8.88
CA THR A 6 -2.23 2.85 9.55
C THR A 6 -3.33 3.14 8.53
N GLY A 7 -2.96 3.86 7.46
CA GLY A 7 -3.89 4.19 6.39
C GLY A 7 -4.48 2.96 5.71
N ASP A 8 -3.63 2.03 5.29
CA ASP A 8 -4.03 0.74 4.73
C ASP A 8 -5.00 0.01 5.66
N VAL A 9 -4.59 -0.22 6.91
CA VAL A 9 -5.41 -0.97 7.89
C VAL A 9 -6.76 -0.30 8.14
N VAL A 10 -6.81 1.02 8.31
CA VAL A 10 -8.08 1.73 8.54
C VAL A 10 -8.92 1.76 7.26
N GLY A 11 -8.29 1.94 6.10
CA GLY A 11 -8.94 2.00 4.79
C GLY A 11 -9.51 0.67 4.30
N SER A 12 -8.91 -0.46 4.70
CA SER A 12 -9.23 -1.81 4.22
C SER A 12 -10.70 -2.21 4.29
N VAL A 13 -11.44 -1.70 5.27
CA VAL A 13 -12.87 -2.00 5.44
C VAL A 13 -13.77 -1.12 4.59
N TYR A 14 -13.21 -0.06 3.99
CA TYR A 14 -13.95 0.92 3.18
C TYR A 14 -13.71 0.78 1.68
N GLU A 15 -12.75 -0.02 1.25
CA GLU A 15 -12.42 -0.25 -0.16
C GLU A 15 -13.65 -0.68 -0.97
N TRP A 16 -14.41 -1.63 -0.45
CA TRP A 16 -15.64 -2.16 -1.08
C TRP A 16 -16.93 -1.63 -0.44
N ASN A 17 -16.82 -0.90 0.67
CA ASN A 17 -17.94 -0.28 1.40
C ASN A 17 -17.67 1.21 1.56
N ASN A 18 -17.53 1.90 0.45
CA ASN A 18 -17.16 3.31 0.42
C ASN A 18 -18.10 4.18 1.24
N ILE A 19 -17.51 5.14 1.97
CA ILE A 19 -18.23 6.21 2.67
C ILE A 19 -17.79 7.57 2.10
N LYS A 20 -18.70 8.55 2.15
CA LYS A 20 -18.48 9.90 1.60
C LYS A 20 -18.52 10.98 2.69
N HIS A 21 -18.06 10.64 3.89
CA HIS A 21 -18.02 11.53 5.06
C HIS A 21 -16.88 11.17 6.00
N LYS A 22 -16.45 12.14 6.81
CA LYS A 22 -15.37 11.98 7.80
C LYS A 22 -15.87 11.43 9.16
N ASP A 23 -17.18 11.48 9.41
CA ASP A 23 -17.80 11.09 10.68
C ASP A 23 -18.06 9.58 10.74
N PHE A 24 -17.01 8.80 10.96
CA PHE A 24 -17.13 7.37 11.23
C PHE A 24 -16.43 6.99 12.54
N LYS A 25 -16.97 6.01 13.25
CA LYS A 25 -16.46 5.53 14.54
C LYS A 25 -16.68 4.02 14.66
N PRO A 26 -15.75 3.27 15.29
CA PRO A 26 -14.40 3.72 15.71
C PRO A 26 -13.46 3.95 14.52
N LEU A 27 -12.29 4.57 14.73
CA LEU A 27 -11.28 4.74 13.67
C LEU A 27 -10.84 3.38 13.13
N PHE A 28 -10.51 2.44 14.02
CA PHE A 28 -10.21 1.06 13.65
C PHE A 28 -11.45 0.19 13.85
N SER A 29 -12.07 -0.24 12.77
CA SER A 29 -13.07 -1.31 12.81
C SER A 29 -12.46 -2.60 13.39
N GLN A 30 -13.29 -3.43 14.03
CA GLN A 30 -12.85 -4.77 14.44
C GLN A 30 -12.44 -5.66 13.26
N ARG A 31 -12.94 -5.35 12.06
CA ARG A 31 -12.64 -6.06 10.82
C ARG A 31 -11.46 -5.46 10.06
N ALA A 32 -10.88 -4.35 10.54
CA ALA A 32 -9.74 -3.70 9.89
C ALA A 32 -8.50 -4.61 9.93
N PHE A 33 -7.87 -4.79 8.79
CA PHE A 33 -6.74 -5.67 8.57
C PHE A 33 -5.72 -5.01 7.63
N PHE A 34 -4.50 -5.52 7.56
CA PHE A 34 -3.51 -5.07 6.59
C PHE A 34 -3.70 -5.75 5.24
N THR A 35 -3.46 -5.03 4.15
CA THR A 35 -3.50 -5.53 2.78
C THR A 35 -2.09 -5.62 2.18
N ASP A 36 -2.00 -5.80 0.85
CA ASP A 36 -0.72 -5.77 0.14
C ASP A 36 -0.02 -4.41 0.24
N ASP A 37 -0.72 -3.33 0.48
CA ASP A 37 -0.15 -2.01 0.80
C ASP A 37 0.83 -2.09 1.96
N SER A 38 0.41 -2.62 3.11
CA SER A 38 1.29 -2.81 4.26
C SER A 38 2.37 -3.86 4.02
N VAL A 39 2.01 -4.99 3.40
CA VAL A 39 2.97 -6.07 3.13
C VAL A 39 4.12 -5.56 2.27
N LEU A 40 3.82 -4.86 1.17
CA LEU A 40 4.84 -4.36 0.26
C LEU A 40 5.58 -3.13 0.79
N THR A 41 4.94 -2.32 1.64
CA THR A 41 5.60 -1.25 2.40
C THR A 41 6.65 -1.83 3.34
N VAL A 42 6.32 -2.86 4.12
CA VAL A 42 7.26 -3.54 5.03
C VAL A 42 8.35 -4.27 4.24
N ALA A 43 8.00 -4.91 3.13
CA ALA A 43 8.97 -5.54 2.23
C ALA A 43 10.02 -4.53 1.71
N LEU A 44 9.61 -3.29 1.40
CA LEU A 44 10.55 -2.26 0.97
C LEU A 44 11.45 -1.77 2.12
N MET A 45 10.91 -1.63 3.33
CA MET A 45 11.73 -1.34 4.52
C MET A 45 12.80 -2.41 4.72
N ASP A 46 12.43 -3.69 4.65
CA ASP A 46 13.35 -4.83 4.80
C ASP A 46 14.41 -4.85 3.71
N ALA A 47 14.02 -4.61 2.46
CA ALA A 47 14.95 -4.56 1.32
C ALA A 47 16.00 -3.45 1.47
N ILE A 48 15.57 -2.24 1.86
CA ILE A 48 16.45 -1.09 2.08
C ILE A 48 17.37 -1.33 3.29
N ASP A 49 16.83 -1.80 4.41
CA ASP A 49 17.63 -2.02 5.63
C ASP A 49 18.71 -3.07 5.43
N ARG A 50 18.39 -4.13 4.73
CA ARG A 50 19.31 -5.26 4.45
C ARG A 50 20.15 -5.07 3.19
N SER A 51 19.89 -4.04 2.38
CA SER A 51 20.53 -3.83 1.08
C SER A 51 20.37 -5.03 0.14
N VAL A 52 19.17 -5.62 0.10
CA VAL A 52 18.82 -6.78 -0.74
C VAL A 52 17.93 -6.34 -1.88
N SER A 53 17.95 -7.07 -3.00
CA SER A 53 17.09 -6.77 -4.15
C SER A 53 15.61 -6.84 -3.78
N TYR A 54 14.86 -5.78 -4.11
CA TYR A 54 13.47 -5.63 -3.71
C TYR A 54 12.54 -6.65 -4.37
N ASP A 55 12.82 -7.07 -5.60
CA ASP A 55 12.06 -8.12 -6.28
C ASP A 55 12.08 -9.44 -5.50
N THR A 56 13.25 -9.83 -5.01
CA THR A 56 13.43 -11.01 -4.17
C THR A 56 12.64 -10.89 -2.86
N VAL A 57 12.73 -9.72 -2.22
CA VAL A 57 12.01 -9.47 -0.95
C VAL A 57 10.50 -9.44 -1.17
N MET A 58 10.01 -8.76 -2.23
CA MET A 58 8.58 -8.76 -2.56
C MET A 58 8.02 -10.16 -2.75
N ARG A 59 8.73 -11.03 -3.49
CA ARG A 59 8.32 -12.43 -3.71
C ARG A 59 8.29 -13.23 -2.42
N TRP A 60 9.25 -13.03 -1.54
CA TRP A 60 9.27 -13.69 -0.24
C TRP A 60 8.07 -13.25 0.61
N TYR A 61 7.82 -11.94 0.75
CA TYR A 61 6.65 -11.43 1.50
C TYR A 61 5.33 -11.91 0.90
N TYR A 62 5.24 -11.97 -0.43
CA TYR A 62 4.10 -12.55 -1.12
C TYR A 62 3.86 -14.02 -0.70
N THR A 63 4.91 -14.84 -0.58
CA THR A 63 4.74 -16.24 -0.13
C THR A 63 4.29 -16.36 1.33
N GLN A 64 4.64 -15.38 2.18
CA GLN A 64 4.21 -15.35 3.58
C GLN A 64 2.76 -14.83 3.73
N HIS A 65 2.32 -14.00 2.81
CA HIS A 65 1.01 -13.33 2.84
C HIS A 65 0.29 -13.44 1.49
N PRO A 66 0.02 -14.64 0.94
CA PRO A 66 -0.46 -14.81 -0.42
C PRO A 66 -1.86 -14.28 -0.68
N HIS A 67 -2.62 -13.99 0.38
CA HIS A 67 -4.01 -13.53 0.34
C HIS A 67 -4.18 -12.06 0.78
N ALA A 68 -3.14 -11.24 0.67
CA ALA A 68 -3.18 -9.85 1.13
C ALA A 68 -3.88 -8.87 0.17
N GLY A 69 -4.48 -9.31 -0.92
CA GLY A 69 -5.23 -8.43 -1.82
C GLY A 69 -4.49 -8.01 -3.10
N TYR A 70 -3.36 -8.62 -3.40
CA TYR A 70 -2.55 -8.24 -4.57
C TYR A 70 -3.33 -8.17 -5.88
N GLY A 71 -3.03 -7.15 -6.69
CA GLY A 71 -3.52 -7.07 -8.05
C GLY A 71 -3.11 -8.28 -8.90
N HIS A 72 -3.97 -8.72 -9.82
CA HIS A 72 -3.79 -9.94 -10.63
C HIS A 72 -2.41 -10.00 -11.34
N ARG A 73 -1.95 -8.89 -11.94
CA ARG A 73 -0.64 -8.85 -12.63
C ARG A 73 0.54 -9.01 -11.67
N PHE A 74 0.45 -8.48 -10.45
CA PHE A 74 1.47 -8.66 -9.43
C PHE A 74 1.50 -10.10 -8.93
N HIS A 75 0.33 -10.70 -8.67
CA HIS A 75 0.19 -12.11 -8.31
C HIS A 75 0.86 -13.02 -9.36
N HIS A 76 0.56 -12.81 -10.65
CA HIS A 76 1.18 -13.54 -11.75
C HIS A 76 2.70 -13.35 -11.78
N TRP A 77 3.18 -12.11 -11.62
CA TRP A 77 4.61 -11.78 -11.61
C TRP A 77 5.34 -12.47 -10.44
N CYS A 78 4.75 -12.51 -9.24
CA CYS A 78 5.31 -13.23 -8.10
C CYS A 78 5.34 -14.74 -8.31
N LYS A 79 4.28 -15.31 -8.86
CA LYS A 79 4.09 -16.76 -8.97
C LYS A 79 4.97 -17.39 -10.06
N TYR A 80 5.18 -16.70 -11.18
CA TYR A 80 5.82 -17.29 -12.36
C TYR A 80 7.22 -16.77 -12.65
N ASP A 81 7.78 -15.92 -11.79
CA ASP A 81 9.14 -15.37 -11.89
C ASP A 81 9.54 -14.98 -13.31
N THR A 82 8.78 -14.09 -13.91
CA THR A 82 9.06 -13.64 -15.28
C THR A 82 10.36 -12.84 -15.38
N GLY A 83 10.93 -12.39 -14.24
CA GLY A 83 12.12 -11.53 -14.16
C GLY A 83 11.95 -10.15 -14.80
N MET A 84 10.80 -9.89 -15.44
CA MET A 84 10.55 -8.68 -16.21
C MET A 84 9.42 -7.86 -15.60
N ALA A 85 9.62 -6.54 -15.51
CA ALA A 85 8.56 -5.61 -15.18
C ALA A 85 7.42 -5.69 -16.22
N TYR A 86 6.19 -5.50 -15.76
CA TYR A 86 5.00 -5.65 -16.60
C TYR A 86 4.33 -4.33 -16.98
N ASN A 87 5.09 -3.23 -16.96
CA ASN A 87 4.69 -1.90 -17.40
C ASN A 87 3.37 -1.41 -16.76
N SER A 88 3.22 -1.60 -15.43
CA SER A 88 2.06 -1.13 -14.69
C SER A 88 2.10 0.40 -14.50
N TRP A 89 0.94 1.02 -14.56
CA TRP A 89 0.68 2.41 -14.14
C TRP A 89 -0.19 2.47 -12.89
N GLY A 90 -0.42 1.31 -12.25
CA GLY A 90 -1.23 1.17 -11.06
C GLY A 90 -0.62 1.91 -9.85
N ASN A 91 -1.48 2.25 -8.89
CA ASN A 91 -1.12 2.93 -7.65
C ASN A 91 -0.24 2.08 -6.71
N GLY A 92 -0.13 0.78 -6.98
CA GLY A 92 0.73 -0.17 -6.25
C GLY A 92 2.20 0.22 -6.15
N SER A 93 2.74 1.08 -7.04
CA SER A 93 4.08 1.65 -6.87
C SER A 93 4.11 2.76 -5.82
N ALA A 94 3.07 3.59 -5.74
CA ALA A 94 3.00 4.74 -4.86
C ALA A 94 2.68 4.33 -3.40
N MET A 95 1.78 3.36 -3.19
CA MET A 95 1.37 2.90 -1.87
C MET A 95 2.54 2.39 -1.01
N ARG A 96 3.48 1.68 -1.61
CA ARG A 96 4.56 0.98 -0.93
C ARG A 96 5.86 1.79 -0.76
N THR A 97 5.93 3.01 -1.31
CA THR A 97 7.19 3.76 -1.43
C THR A 97 7.55 4.63 -0.22
N SER A 98 6.74 4.61 0.86
CA SER A 98 6.93 5.51 2.01
C SER A 98 8.34 5.43 2.63
N ALA A 99 8.96 4.25 2.66
CA ALA A 99 10.31 4.04 3.18
C ALA A 99 11.38 4.87 2.44
N VAL A 100 11.21 5.07 1.12
CA VAL A 100 12.16 5.84 0.29
C VAL A 100 12.27 7.29 0.77
N GLY A 101 11.14 7.93 1.07
CA GLY A 101 11.15 9.31 1.57
C GLY A 101 11.88 9.50 2.92
N TYR A 102 12.18 8.41 3.64
CA TYR A 102 12.93 8.44 4.91
C TYR A 102 14.39 8.00 4.78
N ALA A 103 14.70 7.10 3.86
CA ALA A 103 16.00 6.42 3.82
C ALA A 103 17.12 7.22 3.14
N TYR A 104 16.77 8.23 2.33
CA TYR A 104 17.73 9.00 1.53
C TYR A 104 17.72 10.47 1.91
N ASP A 105 18.84 11.18 1.71
CA ASP A 105 19.05 12.51 2.28
C ASP A 105 18.93 13.68 1.30
N THR A 106 18.89 13.41 0.00
CA THR A 106 18.65 14.41 -1.04
C THR A 106 17.40 14.09 -1.85
N ILE A 107 16.78 15.12 -2.44
CA ILE A 107 15.58 14.93 -3.27
C ILE A 107 15.91 14.13 -4.54
N GLU A 108 17.09 14.33 -5.09
CA GLU A 108 17.58 13.64 -6.27
C GLU A 108 17.71 12.14 -6.01
N GLU A 109 18.32 11.74 -4.89
CA GLU A 109 18.40 10.34 -4.45
C GLU A 109 17.01 9.74 -4.23
N VAL A 110 16.10 10.48 -3.56
CA VAL A 110 14.72 10.03 -3.33
C VAL A 110 14.00 9.75 -4.64
N LEU A 111 14.13 10.64 -5.63
CA LEU A 111 13.49 10.47 -6.94
C LEU A 111 14.10 9.29 -7.72
N GLU A 112 15.42 9.13 -7.68
CA GLU A 112 16.11 8.02 -8.32
C GLU A 112 15.72 6.68 -7.71
N GLN A 113 15.73 6.58 -6.38
CA GLN A 113 15.40 5.35 -5.69
C GLN A 113 13.91 5.02 -5.78
N ALA A 114 13.02 5.99 -5.73
CA ALA A 114 11.60 5.77 -5.99
C ALA A 114 11.36 5.19 -7.39
N LYS A 115 12.04 5.73 -8.42
CA LYS A 115 12.05 5.16 -9.77
C LYS A 115 12.60 3.75 -9.78
N HIS A 116 13.76 3.51 -9.13
CA HIS A 116 14.39 2.19 -9.06
C HIS A 116 13.42 1.14 -8.48
N PHE A 117 12.87 1.39 -7.30
CA PHE A 117 11.99 0.44 -6.63
C PHE A 117 10.63 0.26 -7.32
N ALA A 118 10.09 1.30 -7.96
CA ALA A 118 8.89 1.18 -8.77
C ALA A 118 9.13 0.29 -10.00
N SER A 119 10.29 0.42 -10.64
CA SER A 119 10.61 -0.17 -11.94
C SER A 119 10.67 -1.69 -11.94
N PHE A 120 10.73 -2.37 -10.80
CA PHE A 120 10.63 -3.83 -10.73
C PHE A 120 9.30 -4.38 -11.28
N THR A 121 8.24 -3.58 -11.22
CA THR A 121 6.90 -3.98 -11.66
C THR A 121 6.17 -2.86 -12.41
N HIS A 122 6.34 -1.60 -12.00
CA HIS A 122 5.64 -0.42 -12.45
C HIS A 122 6.57 0.51 -13.23
N ASN A 123 7.16 -0.01 -14.32
CA ASN A 123 8.09 0.75 -15.17
C ASN A 123 7.40 1.63 -16.23
N HIS A 124 6.08 1.76 -16.20
CA HIS A 124 5.34 2.76 -16.97
C HIS A 124 5.62 4.17 -16.40
N PRO A 125 5.73 5.23 -17.26
CA PRO A 125 5.99 6.59 -16.78
C PRO A 125 5.07 7.04 -15.63
N GLU A 126 3.76 6.78 -15.71
CA GLU A 126 2.81 7.15 -14.66
C GLU A 126 3.01 6.34 -13.37
N GLY A 127 3.40 5.05 -13.45
CA GLY A 127 3.74 4.25 -12.26
C GLY A 127 4.98 4.76 -11.54
N ILE A 128 6.02 5.14 -12.30
CA ILE A 128 7.24 5.75 -11.75
C ILE A 128 6.92 7.13 -11.14
N LYS A 129 6.16 7.95 -11.87
CA LYS A 129 5.74 9.29 -11.45
C LYS A 129 4.99 9.26 -10.11
N GLY A 130 4.05 8.32 -9.94
CA GLY A 130 3.30 8.17 -8.68
C GLY A 130 4.20 7.85 -7.49
N ALA A 131 5.12 6.91 -7.65
CA ALA A 131 6.09 6.56 -6.61
C ALA A 131 7.02 7.74 -6.27
N GLN A 132 7.53 8.45 -7.28
CA GLN A 132 8.38 9.62 -7.10
C GLN A 132 7.64 10.77 -6.38
N ALA A 133 6.41 11.07 -6.79
CA ALA A 133 5.61 12.13 -6.17
C ALA A 133 5.32 11.83 -4.69
N THR A 134 4.91 10.59 -4.37
CA THR A 134 4.66 10.16 -2.98
C THR A 134 5.93 10.24 -2.13
N SER A 135 7.05 9.70 -2.62
CA SER A 135 8.32 9.75 -1.90
C SER A 135 8.83 11.18 -1.70
N ALA A 136 8.66 12.06 -2.71
CA ALA A 136 9.03 13.46 -2.60
C ALA A 136 8.20 14.21 -1.56
N CYS A 137 6.87 13.99 -1.51
CA CYS A 137 6.01 14.54 -0.46
C CYS A 137 6.52 14.15 0.95
N ILE A 138 6.81 12.86 1.16
CA ILE A 138 7.29 12.35 2.44
C ILE A 138 8.66 12.95 2.79
N PHE A 139 9.59 13.00 1.84
CA PHE A 139 10.89 13.61 2.05
C PHE A 139 10.79 15.10 2.42
N MET A 140 10.04 15.88 1.66
CA MET A 140 9.85 17.31 1.91
C MET A 140 9.18 17.56 3.26
N ALA A 141 8.15 16.78 3.59
CA ALA A 141 7.44 16.86 4.86
C ALA A 141 8.39 16.60 6.04
N ARG A 142 9.17 15.52 6.00
CA ARG A 142 10.14 15.21 7.08
C ARG A 142 11.28 16.23 7.20
N LYS A 143 11.58 16.95 6.13
CA LYS A 143 12.57 18.05 6.12
C LYS A 143 11.95 19.39 6.54
N GLY A 144 10.69 19.42 6.95
CA GLY A 144 10.02 20.60 7.50
C GLY A 144 9.44 21.56 6.45
N ALA A 145 9.23 21.10 5.22
CA ALA A 145 8.56 21.89 4.19
C ALA A 145 7.11 22.19 4.60
N THR A 146 6.63 23.38 4.26
CA THR A 146 5.20 23.73 4.44
C THR A 146 4.32 22.98 3.43
N LYS A 147 3.04 22.83 3.70
CA LYS A 147 2.06 22.26 2.76
C LYS A 147 2.07 22.97 1.41
N GLU A 148 2.21 24.31 1.43
CA GLU A 148 2.25 25.10 0.20
C GLU A 148 3.54 24.85 -0.60
N ALA A 149 4.69 24.68 0.06
CA ALA A 149 5.94 24.31 -0.61
C ALA A 149 5.84 22.92 -1.26
N ILE A 150 5.22 21.95 -0.56
CA ILE A 150 4.94 20.61 -1.10
C ILE A 150 4.00 20.69 -2.29
N ARG A 151 2.88 21.40 -2.18
CA ARG A 151 1.91 21.62 -3.26
C ARG A 151 2.61 22.17 -4.50
N THR A 152 3.35 23.26 -4.33
CA THR A 152 4.06 23.93 -5.43
C THR A 152 5.07 23.02 -6.11
N TYR A 153 5.90 22.32 -5.33
CA TYR A 153 6.89 21.42 -5.88
C TYR A 153 6.25 20.27 -6.66
N ILE A 154 5.26 19.61 -6.08
CA ILE A 154 4.60 18.45 -6.71
C ILE A 154 3.84 18.86 -7.98
N THR A 155 3.15 20.00 -7.95
CA THR A 155 2.45 20.52 -9.15
C THR A 155 3.45 20.82 -10.27
N ASN A 156 4.55 21.51 -9.97
CA ASN A 156 5.53 21.89 -10.97
C ASN A 156 6.34 20.70 -11.52
N GLN A 157 6.74 19.78 -10.66
CA GLN A 157 7.58 18.65 -11.03
C GLN A 157 6.82 17.53 -11.71
N PHE A 158 5.58 17.27 -11.30
CA PHE A 158 4.80 16.12 -11.73
C PHE A 158 3.52 16.48 -12.51
N GLY A 159 3.13 17.75 -12.55
CA GLY A 159 1.94 18.22 -13.28
C GLY A 159 0.62 17.74 -12.66
N TYR A 160 0.61 17.39 -11.38
CA TYR A 160 -0.62 17.05 -10.67
C TYR A 160 -1.40 18.33 -10.30
N ASP A 161 -2.73 18.33 -10.53
CA ASP A 161 -3.60 19.39 -10.06
C ASP A 161 -3.95 19.19 -8.58
N LEU A 162 -3.27 19.95 -7.73
CA LEU A 162 -3.46 19.96 -6.28
C LEU A 162 -4.21 21.20 -5.76
N ASN A 163 -4.81 21.99 -6.64
CA ASN A 163 -5.56 23.22 -6.27
C ASN A 163 -7.05 22.95 -5.97
N ARG A 164 -7.42 21.70 -5.85
CA ARG A 164 -8.75 21.24 -5.45
C ARG A 164 -8.80 20.96 -3.95
N THR A 165 -9.98 20.98 -3.38
CA THR A 165 -10.23 20.54 -2.00
C THR A 165 -10.83 19.13 -1.97
N ILE A 166 -10.83 18.51 -0.79
CA ILE A 166 -11.54 17.24 -0.57
C ILE A 166 -13.04 17.38 -0.88
N ASP A 167 -13.63 18.53 -0.58
CA ASP A 167 -15.05 18.76 -0.83
C ASP A 167 -15.35 18.89 -2.33
N ASP A 168 -14.41 19.39 -3.14
CA ASP A 168 -14.53 19.42 -4.60
C ASP A 168 -14.44 18.02 -5.21
N ILE A 169 -13.60 17.15 -4.64
CA ILE A 169 -13.29 15.81 -5.18
C ILE A 169 -14.34 14.78 -4.76
N ARG A 170 -14.74 14.79 -3.47
CA ARG A 170 -15.55 13.75 -2.83
C ARG A 170 -16.85 13.37 -3.57
N PRO A 171 -17.66 14.31 -4.11
CA PRO A 171 -18.92 13.95 -4.73
C PRO A 171 -18.78 13.02 -5.93
N ASP A 172 -17.75 13.23 -6.75
CA ASP A 172 -17.61 12.58 -8.06
C ASP A 172 -16.53 11.50 -8.09
N TYR A 173 -15.67 11.42 -7.05
CA TYR A 173 -14.58 10.45 -7.00
C TYR A 173 -15.12 9.02 -6.91
N LYS A 174 -14.53 8.14 -7.71
CA LYS A 174 -14.87 6.73 -7.80
C LYS A 174 -13.61 5.88 -7.71
N PHE A 175 -13.81 4.57 -7.58
CA PHE A 175 -12.72 3.60 -7.55
C PHE A 175 -11.77 3.78 -8.74
N ASN A 176 -10.48 3.93 -8.45
CA ASN A 176 -9.44 4.14 -9.44
C ASN A 176 -8.11 3.55 -8.97
N GLU A 177 -7.60 2.56 -9.69
CA GLU A 177 -6.36 1.85 -9.38
C GLU A 177 -5.11 2.49 -10.02
N SER A 178 -5.25 3.59 -10.76
CA SER A 178 -4.12 4.22 -11.44
C SER A 178 -3.39 5.23 -10.56
N CYS A 179 -2.08 5.37 -10.73
CA CYS A 179 -1.32 6.41 -10.06
C CYS A 179 -1.88 7.81 -10.31
N GLN A 180 -2.25 8.12 -11.56
CA GLN A 180 -2.76 9.43 -11.95
C GLN A 180 -4.15 9.74 -11.39
N GLY A 181 -4.90 8.71 -10.99
CA GLY A 181 -6.24 8.88 -10.38
C GLY A 181 -6.26 8.72 -8.86
N THR A 182 -5.16 8.22 -8.25
CA THR A 182 -5.08 7.98 -6.80
C THR A 182 -4.12 8.96 -6.13
N VAL A 183 -2.92 9.16 -6.68
CA VAL A 183 -1.85 9.90 -6.00
C VAL A 183 -2.18 11.38 -5.78
N PRO A 184 -2.66 12.14 -6.78
CA PRO A 184 -3.03 13.53 -6.54
C PRO A 184 -4.14 13.68 -5.49
N GLU A 185 -5.14 12.79 -5.49
CA GLU A 185 -6.25 12.80 -4.55
C GLU A 185 -5.77 12.50 -3.11
N ALA A 186 -4.86 11.55 -2.96
CA ALA A 186 -4.25 11.23 -1.67
C ALA A 186 -3.40 12.40 -1.13
N ILE A 187 -2.67 13.11 -2.03
CA ILE A 187 -1.91 14.30 -1.63
C ILE A 187 -2.85 15.44 -1.24
N VAL A 188 -3.96 15.67 -1.96
CA VAL A 188 -4.96 16.68 -1.58
C VAL A 188 -5.57 16.34 -0.22
N ALA A 189 -5.88 15.06 0.06
CA ALA A 189 -6.38 14.63 1.36
C ALA A 189 -5.43 15.01 2.52
N PHE A 190 -4.12 14.87 2.31
CA PHE A 190 -3.12 15.35 3.25
C PHE A 190 -3.10 16.89 3.34
N LEU A 191 -3.13 17.58 2.20
CA LEU A 191 -3.04 19.06 2.16
C LEU A 191 -4.21 19.73 2.89
N ASP A 192 -5.41 19.17 2.82
CA ASP A 192 -6.61 19.68 3.48
C ASP A 192 -6.74 19.31 4.95
N SER A 193 -5.95 18.34 5.43
CA SER A 193 -6.04 17.82 6.80
C SER A 193 -5.48 18.79 7.83
N THR A 194 -5.93 18.69 9.08
CA THR A 194 -5.46 19.50 10.22
C THR A 194 -4.51 18.76 11.16
N ASP A 195 -4.58 17.44 11.18
CA ASP A 195 -3.74 16.53 11.96
C ASP A 195 -3.65 15.15 11.31
N PHE A 196 -2.93 14.21 11.94
CA PHE A 196 -2.73 12.87 11.40
C PHE A 196 -4.05 12.08 11.23
N GLU A 197 -4.91 12.09 12.27
CA GLU A 197 -6.19 11.35 12.20
C GLU A 197 -7.13 11.99 11.18
N ASP A 198 -7.15 13.32 11.11
CA ASP A 198 -7.94 14.04 10.12
C ASP A 198 -7.49 13.73 8.68
N ALA A 199 -6.19 13.54 8.44
CA ALA A 199 -5.67 13.12 7.14
C ALA A 199 -6.23 11.75 6.72
N ILE A 200 -6.22 10.77 7.64
CA ILE A 200 -6.81 9.45 7.43
C ILE A 200 -8.31 9.58 7.09
N ARG A 201 -9.05 10.39 7.84
CA ARG A 201 -10.48 10.63 7.63
C ARG A 201 -10.78 11.35 6.32
N CYS A 202 -9.96 12.33 5.93
CA CYS A 202 -10.05 13.00 4.64
C CYS A 202 -9.95 12.00 3.49
N ALA A 203 -8.91 11.15 3.49
CA ALA A 203 -8.70 10.17 2.43
C ALA A 203 -9.86 9.14 2.35
N ILE A 204 -10.27 8.56 3.48
CA ILE A 204 -11.41 7.62 3.53
C ILE A 204 -12.69 8.26 3.01
N SER A 205 -12.93 9.54 3.31
CA SER A 205 -14.14 10.25 2.89
C SER A 205 -14.25 10.46 1.37
N LEU A 206 -13.16 10.25 0.63
CA LEU A 206 -13.20 10.23 -0.83
C LEU A 206 -13.86 8.95 -1.37
N GLY A 207 -13.80 7.85 -0.62
CA GLY A 207 -14.18 6.53 -1.13
C GLY A 207 -13.17 6.03 -2.16
N GLY A 208 -13.63 5.19 -3.08
CA GLY A 208 -12.77 4.59 -4.11
C GLY A 208 -11.89 3.49 -3.52
N ASP A 209 -10.65 3.41 -3.96
CA ASP A 209 -9.57 2.53 -3.48
C ASP A 209 -9.04 3.07 -2.14
N SER A 210 -9.83 2.83 -1.08
CA SER A 210 -9.70 3.55 0.19
C SER A 210 -8.46 3.18 1.00
N ASP A 211 -8.01 1.93 0.95
CA ASP A 211 -6.80 1.47 1.61
C ASP A 211 -5.56 2.11 0.98
N THR A 212 -5.45 2.07 -0.36
CA THR A 212 -4.34 2.69 -1.08
C THR A 212 -4.34 4.23 -0.95
N LEU A 213 -5.48 4.89 -1.13
CA LEU A 213 -5.59 6.34 -0.90
C LEU A 213 -5.08 6.73 0.48
N THR A 214 -5.58 6.01 1.49
CA THR A 214 -5.28 6.32 2.89
C THR A 214 -3.86 5.88 3.27
N CYS A 215 -3.33 4.82 2.65
CA CYS A 215 -1.93 4.41 2.79
C CYS A 215 -0.98 5.54 2.33
N ILE A 216 -1.18 6.08 1.14
CA ILE A 216 -0.37 7.18 0.60
C ILE A 216 -0.51 8.42 1.49
N THR A 217 -1.74 8.83 1.80
CA THR A 217 -2.03 9.99 2.65
C THR A 217 -1.41 9.87 4.03
N GLY A 218 -1.57 8.71 4.69
CA GLY A 218 -1.04 8.44 6.02
C GLY A 218 0.49 8.45 6.07
N GLY A 219 1.14 7.96 5.02
CA GLY A 219 2.60 8.03 4.90
C GLY A 219 3.13 9.47 4.84
N ILE A 220 2.44 10.35 4.12
CA ILE A 220 2.79 11.78 4.02
C ILE A 220 2.45 12.50 5.32
N ALA A 221 1.26 12.25 5.89
CA ALA A 221 0.78 12.88 7.11
C ALA A 221 1.70 12.58 8.31
N GLU A 222 2.17 11.34 8.45
CA GLU A 222 3.14 10.98 9.47
C GLU A 222 4.45 11.79 9.34
N ALA A 223 4.95 11.95 8.12
CA ALA A 223 6.17 12.71 7.87
C ALA A 223 6.01 14.19 8.22
N PHE A 224 4.82 14.74 8.02
CA PHE A 224 4.51 16.15 8.23
C PHE A 224 4.14 16.48 9.68
N TYR A 225 3.24 15.72 10.28
CA TYR A 225 2.74 15.99 11.64
C TYR A 225 3.63 15.42 12.74
N GLY A 226 4.58 14.57 12.38
CA GLY A 226 5.50 13.94 13.32
C GLY A 226 5.00 12.59 13.82
N ASP A 227 5.10 12.34 15.14
CA ASP A 227 4.71 11.05 15.70
C ASP A 227 3.19 10.82 15.60
N ILE A 228 2.84 9.60 15.22
CA ILE A 228 1.46 9.14 15.20
C ILE A 228 0.94 9.09 16.64
N PRO A 229 -0.32 9.52 16.92
CA PRO A 229 -0.90 9.39 18.26
C PRO A 229 -0.74 7.97 18.80
N GLN A 230 -0.29 7.85 20.06
CA GLN A 230 0.12 6.56 20.65
C GLN A 230 -0.93 5.48 20.57
N ASN A 231 -2.20 5.81 20.80
CA ASN A 231 -3.33 4.86 20.68
C ASN A 231 -3.50 4.35 19.24
N ILE A 232 -3.25 5.18 18.24
CA ILE A 232 -3.31 4.80 16.81
C ILE A 232 -2.12 3.91 16.47
N ALA A 233 -0.91 4.30 16.89
CA ALA A 233 0.30 3.52 16.66
C ALA A 233 0.21 2.09 17.23
N VAL A 234 -0.29 1.96 18.47
CA VAL A 234 -0.51 0.65 19.12
C VAL A 234 -1.51 -0.20 18.33
N GLN A 235 -2.62 0.38 17.90
CA GLN A 235 -3.64 -0.35 17.14
C GLN A 235 -3.14 -0.79 15.76
N SER A 236 -2.33 0.02 15.08
CA SER A 236 -1.71 -0.32 13.81
C SER A 236 -0.70 -1.46 13.98
N MET A 237 0.21 -1.33 14.95
CA MET A 237 1.19 -2.37 15.27
C MET A 237 0.53 -3.69 15.67
N HIS A 238 -0.56 -3.65 16.45
CA HIS A 238 -1.26 -4.85 16.88
C HIS A 238 -1.83 -5.69 15.70
N ARG A 239 -2.15 -5.06 14.60
CA ARG A 239 -2.69 -5.73 13.40
C ARG A 239 -1.64 -6.33 12.48
N LEU A 240 -0.37 -6.03 12.71
CA LEU A 240 0.74 -6.62 11.98
C LEU A 240 1.18 -7.95 12.58
N THR A 241 1.77 -8.82 11.77
CA THR A 241 2.46 -10.01 12.28
C THR A 241 3.68 -9.62 13.11
N PRO A 242 4.16 -10.48 14.02
CA PRO A 242 5.37 -10.20 14.79
C PRO A 242 6.56 -9.83 13.90
N GLN A 243 6.79 -10.57 12.81
CA GLN A 243 7.89 -10.34 11.88
C GLN A 243 7.79 -8.97 11.22
N MET A 244 6.60 -8.58 10.76
CA MET A 244 6.39 -7.25 10.16
C MET A 244 6.65 -6.14 11.17
N ARG A 245 6.21 -6.30 12.44
CA ARG A 245 6.48 -5.33 13.51
C ARG A 245 7.97 -5.13 13.77
N ASP A 246 8.73 -6.24 13.80
CA ASP A 246 10.17 -6.20 14.04
C ASP A 246 10.91 -5.43 12.92
N VAL A 247 10.51 -5.65 11.66
CA VAL A 247 11.07 -4.90 10.53
C VAL A 247 10.74 -3.41 10.63
N VAL A 248 9.49 -3.06 10.96
CA VAL A 248 9.09 -1.66 11.16
C VAL A 248 9.96 -1.00 12.23
N VAL A 249 10.12 -1.62 13.41
CA VAL A 249 10.93 -1.05 14.50
C VAL A 249 12.40 -0.88 14.10
N LYS A 250 13.01 -1.91 13.48
CA LYS A 250 14.40 -1.82 12.99
C LYS A 250 14.59 -0.66 12.01
N PHE A 251 13.64 -0.49 11.09
CA PHE A 251 13.70 0.60 10.12
C PHE A 251 13.58 1.97 10.80
N TYR A 252 12.68 2.12 11.80
CA TYR A 252 12.59 3.35 12.58
C TYR A 252 13.88 3.61 13.36
N ASP A 253 14.44 2.62 14.03
CA ASP A 253 15.67 2.77 14.82
C ASP A 253 16.83 3.33 13.98
N LYS A 254 16.88 2.99 12.72
CA LYS A 254 17.95 3.42 11.80
C LYS A 254 17.67 4.78 11.14
N TYR A 255 16.45 5.00 10.65
CA TYR A 255 16.15 6.13 9.77
C TYR A 255 15.33 7.26 10.43
N ARG A 256 14.61 6.96 11.48
CA ARG A 256 13.77 7.91 12.25
C ARG A 256 13.50 7.39 13.67
N PRO A 257 14.50 7.37 14.55
CA PRO A 257 14.31 6.85 15.90
C PRO A 257 13.09 7.49 16.61
N SER A 258 12.20 6.67 17.17
CA SER A 258 10.98 7.10 17.84
C SER A 258 10.67 6.20 19.04
N GLU A 259 10.66 6.80 20.22
CA GLU A 259 10.26 6.10 21.46
C GLU A 259 8.77 5.71 21.42
N ALA A 260 7.92 6.51 20.77
CA ALA A 260 6.50 6.20 20.62
C ALA A 260 6.30 4.91 19.84
N ILE A 261 7.10 4.70 18.78
CA ILE A 261 7.04 3.46 17.95
C ILE A 261 7.55 2.25 18.73
N ARG A 262 8.65 2.37 19.47
CA ARG A 262 9.16 1.29 20.34
C ARG A 262 8.14 0.91 21.42
N LEU A 263 7.50 1.91 22.03
CA LEU A 263 6.44 1.68 23.02
C LEU A 263 5.22 1.01 22.38
N ALA A 264 4.79 1.45 21.20
CA ALA A 264 3.68 0.83 20.47
C ALA A 264 3.94 -0.64 20.13
N HIS A 265 5.17 -0.96 19.69
CA HIS A 265 5.60 -2.34 19.45
C HIS A 265 5.53 -3.20 20.71
N LYS A 266 6.09 -2.71 21.83
CA LYS A 266 6.05 -3.41 23.11
C LYS A 266 4.62 -3.65 23.59
N MET A 267 3.76 -2.65 23.49
CA MET A 267 2.34 -2.76 23.89
C MET A 267 1.58 -3.72 22.97
N ALA A 268 1.76 -3.63 21.66
CA ALA A 268 1.12 -4.53 20.70
C ALA A 268 1.46 -6.00 20.93
N GLY A 269 2.67 -6.31 21.38
CA GLY A 269 3.10 -7.68 21.72
C GLY A 269 2.47 -8.23 23.02
N GLN A 270 1.92 -7.37 23.87
CA GLN A 270 1.28 -7.78 25.14
C GLN A 270 -0.21 -8.13 24.98
N PHE A 271 -0.87 -7.69 23.90
CA PHE A 271 -2.24 -8.11 23.62
C PHE A 271 -2.23 -9.55 23.12
N VAL A 272 -2.80 -10.47 23.92
CA VAL A 272 -3.11 -11.82 23.45
C VAL A 272 -4.10 -11.65 22.31
N VAL A 273 -3.67 -11.95 21.10
CA VAL A 273 -4.53 -11.99 19.93
C VAL A 273 -5.63 -13.01 20.25
N ALA A 274 -6.87 -12.57 20.47
CA ALA A 274 -7.99 -13.44 20.19
C ALA A 274 -7.74 -14.00 18.79
N LYS A 275 -7.73 -15.35 18.65
CA LYS A 275 -7.37 -16.03 17.40
C LYS A 275 -7.84 -15.19 16.22
N PRO A 276 -6.99 -14.94 15.21
CA PRO A 276 -7.44 -14.29 13.98
C PRO A 276 -8.70 -15.02 13.57
N VAL A 277 -9.78 -14.30 13.33
CA VAL A 277 -10.92 -14.87 12.59
C VAL A 277 -10.27 -15.45 11.34
N GLU A 278 -10.37 -16.77 11.19
CA GLU A 278 -9.69 -17.46 10.09
C GLU A 278 -10.07 -16.74 8.81
N ARG A 279 -9.05 -16.13 8.15
CA ARG A 279 -9.23 -15.29 6.95
C ARG A 279 -9.87 -16.04 5.79
N ASP A 280 -9.78 -17.37 5.80
CA ASP A 280 -10.25 -18.23 4.72
C ASP A 280 -11.75 -18.06 4.39
N ASP A 281 -12.58 -17.75 5.38
CA ASP A 281 -14.02 -17.60 5.13
C ASP A 281 -14.41 -16.27 4.48
N TYR A 282 -13.65 -15.18 4.71
CA TYR A 282 -14.01 -13.85 4.21
C TYR A 282 -13.46 -13.56 2.81
N PHE A 283 -12.21 -13.94 2.55
CA PHE A 283 -11.59 -13.74 1.23
C PHE A 283 -12.14 -14.68 0.17
N HIS A 284 -12.49 -15.93 0.53
CA HIS A 284 -13.15 -16.84 -0.40
C HIS A 284 -14.56 -16.37 -0.79
N ILE A 285 -15.30 -15.73 0.12
CA ILE A 285 -16.65 -15.25 -0.18
C ILE A 285 -16.60 -13.99 -1.05
N ASP A 286 -15.71 -13.04 -0.79
CA ASP A 286 -15.62 -11.80 -1.57
C ASP A 286 -14.90 -11.97 -2.90
N GLN A 287 -13.83 -12.75 -2.99
CA GLN A 287 -13.25 -13.09 -4.28
C GLN A 287 -14.21 -13.92 -5.15
N GLN A 288 -14.92 -14.88 -4.58
CA GLN A 288 -15.96 -15.59 -5.33
C GLN A 288 -17.12 -14.67 -5.74
N ASN A 289 -17.47 -13.67 -4.94
CA ASN A 289 -18.51 -12.71 -5.27
C ASN A 289 -18.00 -11.60 -6.22
N PHE A 290 -16.75 -11.17 -6.12
CA PHE A 290 -16.13 -10.25 -7.07
C PHE A 290 -16.05 -10.85 -8.48
N TRP A 291 -15.67 -12.12 -8.60
CA TRP A 291 -15.69 -12.84 -9.89
C TRP A 291 -17.12 -13.18 -10.36
N LYS A 292 -18.08 -13.15 -9.46
CA LYS A 292 -19.52 -13.22 -9.75
C LYS A 292 -20.16 -11.83 -9.91
N THR A 293 -19.38 -10.78 -10.20
CA THR A 293 -19.96 -9.48 -10.59
C THR A 293 -20.82 -9.70 -11.82
N VAL A 294 -22.07 -9.73 -11.54
CA VAL A 294 -23.17 -10.09 -12.39
C VAL A 294 -23.30 -9.03 -13.46
N VAL A 295 -22.84 -9.28 -14.66
CA VAL A 295 -23.25 -8.49 -15.81
C VAL A 295 -24.69 -8.91 -16.11
N LYS A 296 -25.63 -7.98 -15.93
CA LYS A 296 -27.05 -8.18 -16.30
C LYS A 296 -27.21 -7.78 -17.74
N ASP A 297 -27.95 -8.60 -18.51
CA ASP A 297 -28.44 -8.20 -19.83
C ASP A 297 -29.53 -7.11 -19.73
N GLY A 298 -30.00 -6.61 -20.86
CA GLY A 298 -31.05 -5.57 -20.92
C GLY A 298 -32.38 -5.97 -20.28
N ASP A 299 -32.58 -7.25 -19.98
CA ASP A 299 -33.76 -7.82 -19.34
C ASP A 299 -33.53 -8.14 -17.86
N GLY A 300 -32.34 -7.80 -17.31
CA GLY A 300 -32.01 -7.99 -15.91
C GLY A 300 -31.50 -9.38 -15.55
N ASN A 301 -31.24 -10.26 -16.53
CA ASN A 301 -30.70 -11.61 -16.31
C ASN A 301 -29.18 -11.56 -16.12
N ILE A 302 -28.69 -12.40 -15.22
CA ILE A 302 -27.26 -12.55 -14.90
C ILE A 302 -26.55 -13.28 -16.04
N LEU A 303 -25.65 -12.60 -16.73
CA LEU A 303 -24.79 -13.23 -17.73
C LEU A 303 -23.51 -13.78 -17.06
N PRO A 304 -23.19 -15.07 -17.19
CA PRO A 304 -21.90 -15.59 -16.75
C PRO A 304 -20.80 -15.00 -17.63
N ARG A 305 -19.85 -14.30 -17.04
CA ARG A 305 -18.64 -13.84 -17.73
C ARG A 305 -17.79 -15.07 -18.09
N LYS A 306 -17.89 -15.56 -19.32
CA LYS A 306 -16.85 -16.39 -19.93
C LYS A 306 -15.71 -15.45 -20.35
N THR A 307 -14.65 -15.38 -19.55
CA THR A 307 -13.42 -14.72 -19.97
C THR A 307 -12.58 -15.75 -20.73
N LYS A 308 -12.37 -15.53 -22.01
CA LYS A 308 -11.43 -16.30 -22.85
C LYS A 308 -10.01 -16.38 -22.24
N ASP A 309 -9.71 -15.49 -21.32
CA ASP A 309 -8.40 -15.37 -20.68
C ASP A 309 -8.15 -16.41 -19.57
N MET A 310 -9.21 -16.98 -18.97
CA MET A 310 -9.04 -18.04 -17.95
C MET A 310 -8.63 -19.39 -18.54
N ASP A 311 -9.11 -19.74 -19.74
CA ASP A 311 -8.73 -20.99 -20.40
C ASP A 311 -7.25 -20.96 -20.85
N TYR A 312 -6.73 -19.79 -21.22
CA TYR A 312 -5.33 -19.60 -21.59
C TYR A 312 -4.39 -19.68 -20.37
N LEU A 313 -4.82 -19.16 -19.22
CA LEU A 313 -4.05 -19.20 -17.96
C LEU A 313 -3.94 -20.63 -17.42
N ASP A 314 -5.00 -21.43 -17.46
CA ASP A 314 -4.98 -22.82 -17.02
C ASP A 314 -4.03 -23.70 -17.84
N ASP A 315 -3.93 -23.45 -19.14
CA ASP A 315 -3.04 -24.19 -20.05
C ASP A 315 -1.57 -23.78 -19.87
N PHE A 316 -1.32 -22.50 -19.60
CA PHE A 316 0.01 -21.97 -19.27
C PHE A 316 0.47 -22.45 -17.89
N GLU A 317 -0.44 -22.48 -16.92
CA GLU A 317 -0.17 -22.99 -15.56
C GLU A 317 0.25 -24.45 -15.58
N ARG A 318 -0.43 -25.31 -16.32
CA ARG A 318 -0.12 -26.75 -16.43
C ARG A 318 1.26 -27.03 -17.02
N ARG A 319 1.77 -26.17 -17.90
CA ARG A 319 3.07 -26.36 -18.58
C ARG A 319 4.29 -25.89 -17.76
N ASN A 320 4.12 -24.98 -16.80
CA ASN A 320 5.24 -24.32 -16.10
C ASN A 320 5.38 -24.66 -14.60
N ILE A 321 4.40 -25.33 -13.99
CA ILE A 321 4.39 -25.62 -12.56
C ILE A 321 5.52 -26.58 -12.15
N THR A 322 6.03 -27.41 -13.03
CA THR A 322 7.00 -28.47 -12.69
C THR A 322 8.47 -28.05 -12.69
N LYS A 323 8.84 -26.88 -13.21
CA LYS A 323 10.25 -26.51 -13.40
C LYS A 323 10.84 -25.48 -12.44
N ASN A 324 10.04 -24.65 -11.76
CA ASN A 324 10.59 -23.49 -11.05
C ASN A 324 10.35 -23.41 -9.54
N LYS A 325 9.48 -24.26 -8.98
CA LYS A 325 9.12 -24.16 -7.56
C LYS A 325 10.29 -24.45 -6.62
N ASP A 326 11.11 -25.42 -6.96
CA ASP A 326 12.23 -25.86 -6.12
C ASP A 326 13.39 -24.86 -6.16
N THR A 327 13.68 -24.26 -7.29
CA THR A 327 14.79 -23.31 -7.47
C THR A 327 14.56 -21.97 -6.76
N ILE A 328 13.31 -21.48 -6.72
CA ILE A 328 12.96 -20.23 -6.02
C ILE A 328 12.99 -20.47 -4.51
N MET A 329 12.43 -21.57 -4.03
CA MET A 329 12.41 -21.91 -2.61
C MET A 329 13.80 -22.19 -2.08
N GLU A 330 14.69 -22.79 -2.86
CA GLU A 330 16.09 -23.03 -2.48
C GLU A 330 16.88 -21.72 -2.38
N LYS A 331 16.74 -20.81 -3.36
CA LYS A 331 17.36 -19.48 -3.30
C LYS A 331 16.85 -18.63 -2.14
N LEU A 332 15.55 -18.73 -1.83
CA LEU A 332 14.93 -18.00 -0.71
C LEU A 332 15.39 -18.57 0.64
N LYS A 333 15.49 -19.88 0.80
CA LYS A 333 16.02 -20.50 2.04
C LYS A 333 17.44 -20.01 2.36
N HIS A 334 18.35 -20.00 1.40
CA HIS A 334 19.72 -19.51 1.60
C HIS A 334 19.83 -18.03 2.00
N LEU A 335 18.85 -17.20 1.63
CA LEU A 335 18.83 -15.79 1.96
C LEU A 335 18.28 -15.50 3.37
N PHE A 336 17.48 -16.41 3.94
CA PHE A 336 16.74 -16.19 5.18
C PHE A 336 17.09 -17.18 6.32
N GLU A 337 18.01 -18.11 6.10
CA GLU A 337 18.53 -19.02 7.12
C GLU A 337 19.77 -18.50 7.87
N LEU A 338 20.04 -17.16 7.83
CA LEU A 338 21.13 -16.54 8.61
C LEU A 338 20.57 -15.69 9.73
#